data_2d3f4f6837f81520580fa4ecc6535d5b
#
_entry.id   2d3f4f6837f81520580fa4ecc6535d5b
#
_cell.length_a   1.000
_cell.length_b   1.000
_cell.length_c   1.000
_cell.angle_alpha   90.00
_cell.angle_beta   90.00
_cell.angle_gamma   90.00
#
_symmetry.space_group_name_H-M   'P 1'
#
loop_
_entity.id
_entity.type
_entity.pdbx_description
1 polymer ?
#
loop_
_entity_poly.entity_id
_entity_poly.type
_entity_poly.pdbx_seq_one_letter_code
_entity_poly.pdbx_strand_id
1 'polypeptide(L)'
;MEIHDKSWGYEKWIVNKKEYCGKLLFFKKGKHCSFHYHKIKDEVFYLQSGSIIVRYSNEDNLEESKKMIMEPGDTFHVSIGLRHQMLSIEDSELFEFSTQHFEDDSYRIIKGD
;
A
#
# COMPACT_ATOMS: atom_id res chain seq x y z
N MET A 1 9.59 -5.89 -16.61
CA MET A 1 9.18 -5.54 -15.24
C MET A 1 9.85 -4.25 -14.83
N GLU A 2 9.07 -3.31 -14.27
CA GLU A 2 9.59 -2.03 -13.80
C GLU A 2 9.90 -2.12 -12.31
N ILE A 3 10.93 -1.40 -11.88
CA ILE A 3 11.28 -1.25 -10.47
C ILE A 3 11.30 0.24 -10.16
N HIS A 4 10.56 0.65 -9.14
CA HIS A 4 10.45 2.04 -8.70
C HIS A 4 11.02 2.16 -7.28
N ASP A 5 12.15 2.84 -7.14
CA ASP A 5 12.73 3.09 -5.81
C ASP A 5 11.91 4.13 -5.06
N LYS A 6 11.71 3.89 -3.77
CA LYS A 6 10.98 4.78 -2.87
C LYS A 6 11.85 5.04 -1.63
N SER A 7 11.60 6.13 -0.92
CA SER A 7 12.29 6.42 0.33
C SER A 7 12.05 5.34 1.39
N TRP A 8 10.93 4.62 1.31
CA TRP A 8 10.59 3.54 2.26
C TRP A 8 11.02 2.15 1.78
N GLY A 9 11.53 2.01 0.54
CA GLY A 9 11.91 0.73 -0.04
C GLY A 9 11.82 0.74 -1.55
N TYR A 10 11.05 -0.18 -2.13
CA TYR A 10 10.84 -0.21 -3.58
C TYR A 10 9.54 -0.91 -3.94
N GLU A 11 9.10 -0.67 -5.19
CA GLU A 11 7.98 -1.38 -5.81
C GLU A 11 8.51 -2.12 -7.04
N LYS A 12 8.20 -3.40 -7.13
CA LYS A 12 8.38 -4.17 -8.37
C LYS A 12 7.02 -4.28 -9.04
N TRP A 13 6.88 -3.68 -10.19
CA TRP A 13 5.66 -3.78 -10.99
C TRP A 13 5.74 -5.05 -11.82
N ILE A 14 5.23 -6.13 -11.28
CA ILE A 14 5.29 -7.45 -11.93
C ILE A 14 4.43 -7.44 -13.17
N VAL A 15 3.24 -6.86 -13.09
CA VAL A 15 2.31 -6.66 -14.20
C VAL A 15 1.41 -5.47 -13.90
N ASN A 16 1.16 -4.65 -14.92
CA ASN A 16 0.16 -3.59 -14.83
C ASN A 16 -0.47 -3.44 -16.19
N LYS A 17 -1.68 -3.92 -16.34
CA LYS A 17 -2.41 -3.87 -17.60
C LYS A 17 -3.89 -3.62 -17.34
N LYS A 18 -4.65 -3.47 -18.44
CA LYS A 18 -6.06 -3.08 -18.37
C LYS A 18 -6.88 -3.99 -17.45
N GLU A 19 -6.61 -5.28 -17.43
CA GLU A 19 -7.42 -6.27 -16.73
C GLU A 19 -7.03 -6.43 -15.27
N TYR A 20 -5.74 -6.27 -14.95
CA TYR A 20 -5.25 -6.44 -13.58
C TYR A 20 -3.85 -5.87 -13.39
N CYS A 21 -3.47 -5.72 -12.12
CA CYS A 21 -2.14 -5.26 -11.72
C CYS A 21 -1.63 -6.13 -10.57
N GLY A 22 -0.34 -6.45 -10.60
CA GLY A 22 0.34 -7.16 -9.52
C GLY A 22 1.69 -6.51 -9.24
N LYS A 23 1.93 -6.18 -7.97
CA LYS A 23 3.18 -5.56 -7.52
C LYS A 23 3.72 -6.25 -6.29
N LEU A 24 5.04 -6.24 -6.13
CA LEU A 24 5.69 -6.55 -4.87
C LEU A 24 6.24 -5.25 -4.31
N LEU A 25 5.82 -4.92 -3.09
CA LEU A 25 6.28 -3.73 -2.37
C LEU A 25 7.20 -4.20 -1.24
N PHE A 26 8.42 -3.67 -1.21
CA PHE A 26 9.35 -3.90 -0.11
C PHE A 26 9.43 -2.66 0.77
N PHE A 27 9.16 -2.83 2.07
CA PHE A 27 9.24 -1.76 3.06
C PHE A 27 10.41 -2.02 4.01
N LYS A 28 11.28 -1.05 4.15
CA LYS A 28 12.34 -1.08 5.18
C LYS A 28 11.72 -0.86 6.55
N LYS A 29 12.28 -1.55 7.55
CA LYS A 29 11.87 -1.42 8.95
C LYS A 29 11.77 0.06 9.37
N GLY A 30 10.66 0.43 10.00
CA GLY A 30 10.41 1.76 10.54
C GLY A 30 9.98 2.81 9.51
N LYS A 31 9.85 2.43 8.25
CA LYS A 31 9.47 3.35 7.18
C LYS A 31 7.98 3.24 6.87
N HIS A 32 7.42 4.31 6.30
CA HIS A 32 6.02 4.33 5.91
C HIS A 32 5.82 5.02 4.56
N CYS A 33 4.80 4.60 3.83
CA CYS A 33 4.37 5.27 2.62
C CYS A 33 3.46 6.45 2.98
N SER A 34 2.98 7.17 1.98
CA SER A 34 2.03 8.27 2.19
C SER A 34 0.67 7.75 2.71
N PHE A 35 -0.05 8.63 3.41
CA PHE A 35 -1.46 8.42 3.70
C PHE A 35 -2.23 8.96 2.50
N HIS A 36 -2.87 8.09 1.73
CA HIS A 36 -3.44 8.42 0.44
C HIS A 36 -4.63 7.55 0.10
N TYR A 37 -5.32 7.86 -1.00
CA TYR A 37 -6.41 7.05 -1.51
C TYR A 37 -6.41 7.05 -3.04
N HIS A 38 -7.18 6.12 -3.62
CA HIS A 38 -7.38 6.00 -5.07
C HIS A 38 -8.86 6.16 -5.37
N LYS A 39 -9.17 6.80 -6.49
CA LYS A 39 -10.56 6.98 -6.95
C LYS A 39 -11.00 5.91 -7.94
N ILE A 40 -10.04 5.22 -8.56
CA ILE A 40 -10.28 4.23 -9.60
C ILE A 40 -9.85 2.84 -9.14
N LYS A 41 -8.66 2.74 -8.54
CA LYS A 41 -8.05 1.45 -8.21
C LYS A 41 -8.69 0.81 -6.98
N ASP A 42 -9.08 -0.46 -7.12
CA ASP A 42 -9.43 -1.35 -6.02
C ASP A 42 -8.26 -2.31 -5.83
N GLU A 43 -7.85 -2.57 -4.58
CA GLU A 43 -6.66 -3.38 -4.34
C GLU A 43 -6.81 -4.26 -3.10
N VAL A 44 -6.10 -5.40 -3.13
CA VAL A 44 -5.97 -6.29 -1.98
C VAL A 44 -4.49 -6.47 -1.72
N PHE A 45 -4.07 -6.29 -0.48
CA PHE A 45 -2.70 -6.55 -0.05
C PHE A 45 -2.60 -7.89 0.63
N TYR A 46 -1.49 -8.58 0.39
CA TYR A 46 -1.14 -9.84 1.04
C TYR A 46 0.27 -9.70 1.60
N LEU A 47 0.43 -9.92 2.91
CA LEU A 47 1.75 -9.84 3.53
C LEU A 47 2.48 -11.18 3.38
N GLN A 48 3.61 -11.16 2.66
CA GLN A 48 4.43 -12.33 2.42
C GLN A 48 5.40 -12.56 3.59
N SER A 49 6.00 -11.49 4.09
CA SER A 49 6.97 -11.56 5.18
C SER A 49 7.03 -10.25 5.92
N GLY A 50 7.48 -10.28 7.17
CA GLY A 50 7.60 -9.10 8.01
C GLY A 50 6.38 -8.83 8.86
N SER A 51 6.12 -7.55 9.15
CA SER A 51 4.98 -7.11 9.94
C SER A 51 4.67 -5.66 9.60
N ILE A 52 3.41 -5.36 9.29
CA ILE A 52 2.98 -4.04 8.82
C ILE A 52 1.76 -3.57 9.62
N ILE A 53 1.80 -2.31 10.05
CA ILE A 53 0.62 -1.62 10.57
C ILE A 53 -0.06 -0.93 9.39
N VAL A 54 -1.32 -1.23 9.14
CA VAL A 54 -2.15 -0.51 8.19
C VAL A 54 -3.01 0.48 8.96
N ARG A 55 -2.89 1.76 8.61
CA ARG A 55 -3.80 2.79 9.09
C ARG A 55 -4.79 3.07 8.00
N TYR A 56 -6.07 3.14 8.34
CA TYR A 56 -7.11 3.31 7.32
C TYR A 56 -8.29 4.11 7.85
N SER A 57 -8.94 4.86 6.96
CA SER A 57 -10.08 5.70 7.30
C SER A 57 -10.86 6.07 6.03
N ASN A 58 -12.13 6.39 6.19
CA ASN A 58 -12.92 7.00 5.13
C ASN A 58 -12.76 8.54 5.13
N GLU A 59 -11.99 9.07 6.08
CA GLU A 59 -11.79 10.51 6.31
C GLU A 59 -10.32 10.88 6.11
N ASP A 60 -10.06 12.17 5.86
CA ASP A 60 -8.72 12.70 5.66
C ASP A 60 -7.98 12.97 6.99
N ASN A 61 -8.22 12.16 8.01
CA ASN A 61 -7.67 12.36 9.34
C ASN A 61 -6.91 11.12 9.80
N LEU A 62 -5.58 11.17 9.72
CA LEU A 62 -4.72 10.07 10.11
C LEU A 62 -4.80 9.78 11.62
N GLU A 63 -4.92 10.82 12.46
CA GLU A 63 -4.95 10.66 13.92
C GLU A 63 -6.16 9.85 14.39
N GLU A 64 -7.29 9.98 13.70
CA GLU A 64 -8.53 9.27 14.02
C GLU A 64 -8.69 7.99 13.19
N SER A 65 -7.67 7.61 12.42
CA SER A 65 -7.72 6.39 11.61
C SER A 65 -7.73 5.14 12.48
N LYS A 66 -8.28 4.08 11.92
CA LYS A 66 -8.22 2.75 12.52
C LYS A 66 -6.90 2.11 12.18
N LYS A 67 -6.50 1.11 12.95
CA LYS A 67 -5.26 0.37 12.74
C LYS A 67 -5.54 -1.11 12.68
N MET A 68 -4.80 -1.79 11.82
CA MET A 68 -4.74 -3.25 11.76
C MET A 68 -3.28 -3.66 11.62
N ILE A 69 -2.87 -4.66 12.39
CA ILE A 69 -1.53 -5.24 12.26
C ILE A 69 -1.65 -6.44 11.33
N MET A 70 -0.91 -6.41 10.21
CA MET A 70 -0.80 -7.53 9.29
C MET A 70 0.41 -8.37 9.66
N GLU A 71 0.19 -9.67 9.78
CA GLU A 71 1.23 -10.69 9.93
C GLU A 71 1.29 -11.53 8.65
N PRO A 72 2.38 -12.29 8.41
CA PRO A 72 2.49 -13.10 7.19
C PRO A 72 1.28 -13.99 6.98
N GLY A 73 0.72 -13.93 5.76
CA GLY A 73 -0.49 -14.66 5.40
C GLY A 73 -1.77 -13.83 5.50
N ASP A 74 -1.73 -12.65 6.13
CA ASP A 74 -2.90 -11.80 6.23
C ASP A 74 -3.16 -11.04 4.92
N THR A 75 -4.43 -10.74 4.68
CA THR A 75 -4.86 -9.88 3.58
C THR A 75 -5.57 -8.65 4.12
N PHE A 76 -5.52 -7.56 3.32
CA PHE A 76 -6.23 -6.33 3.62
C PHE A 76 -6.82 -5.76 2.34
N HIS A 77 -8.14 -5.58 2.30
CA HIS A 77 -8.81 -5.01 1.14
C HIS A 77 -8.88 -3.48 1.25
N VAL A 78 -8.32 -2.81 0.26
CA VAL A 78 -8.41 -1.35 0.13
C VAL A 78 -9.43 -1.07 -0.97
N SER A 79 -10.65 -0.75 -0.54
CA SER A 79 -11.73 -0.38 -1.46
C SER A 79 -11.47 1.00 -2.07
N ILE A 80 -12.16 1.30 -3.17
CA ILE A 80 -12.06 2.60 -3.82
C ILE A 80 -12.39 3.70 -2.82
N GLY A 81 -11.50 4.68 -2.70
CA GLY A 81 -11.66 5.83 -1.81
C GLY A 81 -11.17 5.62 -0.38
N LEU A 82 -10.85 4.39 0.03
CA LEU A 82 -10.36 4.17 1.39
C LEU A 82 -8.97 4.79 1.56
N ARG A 83 -8.84 5.72 2.52
CA ARG A 83 -7.56 6.32 2.87
C ARG A 83 -6.74 5.28 3.63
N HIS A 84 -5.47 5.12 3.26
CA HIS A 84 -4.63 4.10 3.86
C HIS A 84 -3.15 4.49 3.87
N GLN A 85 -2.42 3.94 4.84
CA GLN A 85 -0.98 4.11 4.99
C GLN A 85 -0.41 2.81 5.56
N MET A 86 0.72 2.36 5.03
CA MET A 86 1.46 1.23 5.56
C MET A 86 2.68 1.74 6.32
N LEU A 87 2.87 1.22 7.53
CA LEU A 87 4.06 1.45 8.36
C LEU A 87 4.68 0.10 8.68
N SER A 88 5.92 -0.11 8.29
CA SER A 88 6.59 -1.39 8.54
C SER A 88 7.21 -1.45 9.93
N ILE A 89 6.91 -2.50 10.66
CA ILE A 89 7.52 -2.78 11.98
C ILE A 89 8.86 -3.48 11.77
N GLU A 90 8.96 -4.28 10.73
CA GLU A 90 10.15 -5.00 10.30
C GLU A 90 10.29 -4.86 8.79
N ASP A 91 11.45 -5.24 8.23
CA ASP A 91 11.58 -5.36 6.77
C ASP A 91 10.47 -6.28 6.27
N SER A 92 9.68 -5.82 5.31
CA SER A 92 8.46 -6.49 4.92
C SER A 92 8.30 -6.56 3.41
N GLU A 93 7.74 -7.69 2.94
CA GLU A 93 7.36 -7.90 1.56
C GLU A 93 5.84 -7.99 1.47
N LEU A 94 5.24 -7.07 0.74
CA LEU A 94 3.79 -6.93 0.60
C LEU A 94 3.41 -7.06 -0.87
N PHE A 95 2.55 -8.01 -1.20
CA PHE A 95 2.00 -8.09 -2.55
C PHE A 95 0.75 -7.24 -2.68
N GLU A 96 0.68 -6.49 -3.77
CA GLU A 96 -0.53 -5.79 -4.19
C GLU A 96 -1.14 -6.52 -5.37
N PHE A 97 -2.41 -6.89 -5.23
CA PHE A 97 -3.24 -7.41 -6.33
C PHE A 97 -4.36 -6.41 -6.55
N SER A 98 -4.43 -5.82 -7.72
CA SER A 98 -5.33 -4.70 -7.94
C SER A 98 -5.86 -4.64 -9.36
N THR A 99 -6.82 -3.74 -9.56
CA THR A 99 -7.17 -3.28 -10.89
C THR A 99 -6.02 -2.45 -11.45
N GLN A 100 -6.10 -2.05 -12.72
CA GLN A 100 -5.03 -1.31 -13.37
C GLN A 100 -4.60 -0.09 -12.55
N HIS A 101 -3.28 0.09 -12.41
CA HIS A 101 -2.70 1.25 -11.75
C HIS A 101 -2.51 2.40 -12.73
N PHE A 102 -2.93 3.60 -12.33
CA PHE A 102 -2.68 4.85 -13.06
C PHE A 102 -1.88 5.79 -12.16
N GLU A 103 -0.82 6.37 -12.69
CA GLU A 103 0.09 7.26 -11.93
C GLU A 103 -0.65 8.45 -11.30
N ASP A 104 -1.65 8.99 -11.97
CA ASP A 104 -2.41 10.14 -11.49
C ASP A 104 -3.59 9.78 -10.60
N ASP A 105 -3.77 8.49 -10.27
CA ASP A 105 -4.85 8.01 -9.39
C ASP A 105 -4.39 7.84 -7.95
N SER A 106 -3.49 8.67 -7.49
CA SER A 106 -3.01 8.66 -6.10
C SER A 106 -3.16 10.05 -5.51
N TYR A 107 -4.01 10.16 -4.51
CA TYR A 107 -4.35 11.44 -3.87
C TYR A 107 -3.75 11.46 -2.46
N ARG A 108 -2.62 12.13 -2.29
CA ARG A 108 -1.88 12.17 -1.04
C ARG A 108 -2.45 13.20 -0.08
N ILE A 109 -2.71 12.76 1.14
CA ILE A 109 -3.16 13.62 2.25
C ILE A 109 -1.95 13.98 3.09
N ILE A 110 -1.11 12.98 3.43
CA ILE A 110 0.12 13.16 4.18
C ILE A 110 1.24 12.45 3.44
N LYS A 111 2.36 13.14 3.27
CA LYS A 111 3.54 12.63 2.59
C LYS A 111 4.14 11.45 3.37
N GLY A 112 4.66 10.45 2.66
CA GLY A 112 5.43 9.36 3.23
C GLY A 112 6.88 9.74 3.50
N ASP A 113 7.64 8.80 3.95
CA ASP A 113 9.08 8.91 4.14
C ASP A 113 9.84 9.17 2.84
#